data_0d29f814b6f5a5d5a835682bedf3a7b2
#
_entry.id   0d29f814b6f5a5d5a835682bedf3a7b2
#
_cell.length_a   1.000
_cell.length_b   1.000
_cell.length_c   1.000
_cell.angle_alpha   90.00
_cell.angle_beta   90.00
_cell.angle_gamma   90.00
#
_symmetry.space_group_name_H-M   'P 1'
#
loop_
_entity.id
_entity.type
_entity.pdbx_description
1 polymer ?
#
loop_
_entity_poly.entity_id
_entity_poly.type
_entity_poly.pdbx_seq_one_letter_code
_entity_poly.pdbx_strand_id
1 'polypeptide(L)'
;MHSTGEETDSMSKVIGIDLGTTNSCVAVVEGGKPVVITNAEGERTTPSVVAFTKDGERLVGGAAKRQIATNSGRTISSIKRHMGSDYRVHIDGKDLTPQEISAMILAKIRRDAESYLGEPVTEAVITVPAYFDDSQRKATQDAGRIAGLNVLRIINEPTAAAVAYGLDNEAAQKILVYDLGGGTFD
;
A
#
# COMPACT_ATOMS: atom_id res chain seq x y z
N MET A 1 -9.69 -48.52 -5.65
CA MET A 1 -10.32 -47.22 -5.45
C MET A 1 -9.21 -46.20 -5.25
N HIS A 2 -8.83 -45.50 -6.31
CA HIS A 2 -7.84 -44.44 -6.25
C HIS A 2 -8.62 -43.13 -6.07
N SER A 3 -8.48 -42.53 -4.87
CA SER A 3 -8.95 -41.19 -4.61
C SER A 3 -7.98 -40.23 -5.27
N THR A 4 -8.35 -39.66 -6.38
CA THR A 4 -7.70 -38.51 -6.96
C THR A 4 -8.11 -37.31 -6.12
N GLY A 5 -7.23 -36.88 -5.17
CA GLY A 5 -7.34 -35.60 -4.53
C GLY A 5 -7.19 -34.51 -5.60
N GLU A 6 -8.25 -33.79 -5.90
CA GLU A 6 -8.16 -32.52 -6.59
C GLU A 6 -7.38 -31.57 -5.65
N GLU A 7 -6.09 -31.38 -5.93
CA GLU A 7 -5.38 -30.19 -5.46
C GLU A 7 -6.08 -29.00 -6.12
N THR A 8 -6.97 -28.36 -5.40
CA THR A 8 -7.43 -27.01 -5.76
C THR A 8 -6.20 -26.12 -5.63
N ASP A 9 -5.57 -25.84 -6.76
CA ASP A 9 -4.57 -24.79 -6.91
C ASP A 9 -5.26 -23.46 -6.52
N SER A 10 -5.22 -23.16 -5.23
CA SER A 10 -5.71 -21.90 -4.69
C SER A 10 -4.76 -20.82 -5.17
N MET A 11 -5.02 -20.28 -6.35
CA MET A 11 -4.31 -19.11 -6.84
C MET A 11 -4.46 -18.01 -5.79
N SER A 12 -3.33 -17.64 -5.16
CA SER A 12 -3.27 -16.51 -4.22
C SER A 12 -3.96 -15.30 -4.81
N LYS A 13 -4.87 -14.69 -4.04
CA LYS A 13 -5.55 -13.47 -4.49
C LYS A 13 -4.56 -12.34 -4.59
N VAL A 14 -4.58 -11.66 -5.74
CA VAL A 14 -3.79 -10.43 -5.97
C VAL A 14 -4.56 -9.25 -5.39
N ILE A 15 -3.91 -8.45 -4.55
CA ILE A 15 -4.48 -7.20 -4.04
C ILE A 15 -3.94 -6.00 -4.80
N GLY A 16 -4.79 -4.98 -4.98
CA GLY A 16 -4.39 -3.66 -5.45
C GLY A 16 -4.16 -2.72 -4.27
N ILE A 17 -3.02 -2.06 -4.22
CA ILE A 17 -2.67 -1.13 -3.14
C ILE A 17 -2.42 0.25 -3.72
N ASP A 18 -3.15 1.24 -3.22
CA ASP A 18 -2.78 2.64 -3.33
C ASP A 18 -1.97 3.03 -2.09
N LEU A 19 -0.64 3.15 -2.27
CA LEU A 19 0.27 3.59 -1.21
C LEU A 19 0.35 5.13 -1.22
N GLY A 20 -0.66 5.79 -0.67
CA GLY A 20 -0.75 7.25 -0.68
C GLY A 20 0.18 7.95 0.32
N THR A 21 0.44 9.24 0.10
CA THR A 21 1.29 10.05 0.99
C THR A 21 0.67 10.22 2.39
N THR A 22 -0.63 10.41 2.45
CA THR A 22 -1.37 10.65 3.70
C THR A 22 -2.17 9.44 4.15
N ASN A 23 -2.88 8.79 3.23
CA ASN A 23 -3.66 7.60 3.48
C ASN A 23 -3.39 6.57 2.39
N SER A 24 -3.43 5.31 2.74
CA SER A 24 -3.32 4.18 1.82
C SER A 24 -4.65 3.42 1.78
N CYS A 25 -4.90 2.75 0.66
CA CYS A 25 -6.10 1.97 0.42
C CYS A 25 -5.74 0.62 -0.20
N VAL A 26 -6.55 -0.40 0.07
CA VAL A 26 -6.38 -1.73 -0.52
C VAL A 26 -7.69 -2.25 -1.05
N ALA A 27 -7.63 -2.91 -2.20
CA ALA A 27 -8.79 -3.51 -2.84
C ALA A 27 -8.45 -4.90 -3.40
N VAL A 28 -9.47 -5.70 -3.58
CA VAL A 28 -9.42 -7.02 -4.21
C VAL A 28 -10.53 -7.10 -5.26
N VAL A 29 -10.40 -8.01 -6.22
CA VAL A 29 -11.49 -8.33 -7.16
C VAL A 29 -12.30 -9.49 -6.62
N GLU A 30 -13.58 -9.26 -6.36
CA GLU A 30 -14.55 -10.27 -5.93
C GLU A 30 -15.75 -10.29 -6.88
N GLY A 31 -16.10 -11.45 -7.39
CA GLY A 31 -17.19 -11.59 -8.36
C GLY A 31 -17.02 -10.70 -9.61
N GLY A 32 -15.78 -10.45 -10.03
CA GLY A 32 -15.48 -9.59 -11.19
C GLY A 32 -15.55 -8.08 -10.91
N LYS A 33 -15.73 -7.67 -9.65
CA LYS A 33 -15.81 -6.25 -9.27
C LYS A 33 -14.75 -5.89 -8.24
N PRO A 34 -14.16 -4.67 -8.30
CA PRO A 34 -13.26 -4.21 -7.28
C PRO A 34 -14.01 -3.92 -5.97
N VAL A 35 -13.50 -4.46 -4.87
CA VAL A 35 -14.01 -4.27 -3.51
C VAL A 35 -12.90 -3.68 -2.65
N VAL A 36 -13.15 -2.52 -2.05
CA VAL A 36 -12.22 -1.92 -1.09
C VAL A 36 -12.29 -2.68 0.23
N ILE A 37 -11.17 -3.19 0.68
CA ILE A 37 -11.05 -3.91 1.95
C ILE A 37 -11.02 -2.91 3.10
N THR A 38 -11.83 -3.16 4.13
CA THR A 38 -11.74 -2.41 5.39
C THR A 38 -10.60 -2.94 6.25
N ASN A 39 -9.89 -2.02 6.91
CA ASN A 39 -8.83 -2.39 7.84
C ASN A 39 -9.40 -2.94 9.17
N ALA A 40 -8.50 -3.38 10.07
CA ALA A 40 -8.90 -3.91 11.37
C ALA A 40 -9.65 -2.90 12.27
N GLU A 41 -9.53 -1.61 11.97
CA GLU A 41 -10.24 -0.53 12.65
C GLU A 41 -11.63 -0.23 12.02
N GLY A 42 -12.03 -0.96 10.97
CA GLY A 42 -13.30 -0.79 10.25
C GLY A 42 -13.29 0.35 9.23
N GLU A 43 -12.13 0.95 8.95
CA GLU A 43 -11.98 2.06 8.03
C GLU A 43 -11.59 1.57 6.62
N ARG A 44 -12.02 2.27 5.58
CA ARG A 44 -11.68 1.95 4.18
C ARG A 44 -10.30 2.44 3.76
N THR A 45 -9.69 3.29 4.57
CA THR A 45 -8.34 3.83 4.35
C THR A 45 -7.50 3.66 5.61
N THR A 46 -6.21 3.47 5.43
CA THR A 46 -5.24 3.38 6.52
C THR A 46 -4.31 4.59 6.45
N PRO A 47 -4.21 5.42 7.50
CA PRO A 47 -3.24 6.49 7.54
C PRO A 47 -1.83 5.99 7.26
N SER A 48 -1.10 6.65 6.34
CA SER A 48 0.29 6.32 6.00
C SER A 48 1.25 6.88 7.06
N VAL A 49 1.07 6.44 8.31
CA VAL A 49 1.79 6.91 9.49
C VAL A 49 2.34 5.72 10.26
N VAL A 50 3.60 5.83 10.68
CA VAL A 50 4.29 4.85 11.53
C VAL A 50 4.78 5.57 12.78
N ALA A 51 4.59 4.99 13.95
CA ALA A 51 5.12 5.50 15.22
C ALA A 51 5.85 4.41 15.99
N PHE A 52 6.87 4.82 16.73
CA PHE A 52 7.61 3.96 17.65
C PHE A 52 7.40 4.44 19.07
N THR A 53 6.89 3.59 19.94
CA THR A 53 6.70 3.91 21.36
C THR A 53 8.05 3.91 22.09
N LYS A 54 8.08 4.45 23.31
CA LYS A 54 9.28 4.42 24.16
C LYS A 54 9.68 3.00 24.55
N ASP A 55 8.72 2.09 24.59
CA ASP A 55 8.92 0.67 24.93
C ASP A 55 9.32 -0.17 23.71
N GLY A 56 9.57 0.48 22.55
CA GLY A 56 10.01 -0.17 21.32
C GLY A 56 8.90 -0.81 20.48
N GLU A 57 7.63 -0.62 20.85
CA GLU A 57 6.50 -1.08 20.04
C GLU A 57 6.36 -0.23 18.77
N ARG A 58 6.02 -0.87 17.67
CA ARG A 58 5.73 -0.21 16.40
C ARG A 58 4.23 -0.14 16.15
N LEU A 59 3.72 1.06 15.99
CA LEU A 59 2.33 1.35 15.64
C LEU A 59 2.24 1.81 14.18
N VAL A 60 1.18 1.43 13.48
CA VAL A 60 0.94 1.80 12.09
C VAL A 60 -0.52 2.21 11.90
N GLY A 61 -0.77 3.18 11.03
CA GLY A 61 -2.13 3.60 10.69
C GLY A 61 -2.75 4.53 11.74
N GLY A 62 -4.01 4.30 12.07
CA GLY A 62 -4.78 5.13 12.99
C GLY A 62 -4.16 5.26 14.37
N ALA A 63 -3.63 4.16 14.92
CA ALA A 63 -2.95 4.17 16.21
C ALA A 63 -1.70 5.07 16.21
N ALA A 64 -0.89 5.00 15.15
CA ALA A 64 0.27 5.88 14.99
C ALA A 64 -0.14 7.33 14.80
N LYS A 65 -1.17 7.59 13.99
CA LYS A 65 -1.66 8.95 13.71
C LYS A 65 -2.11 9.67 14.98
N ARG A 66 -2.77 8.98 15.90
CA ARG A 66 -3.22 9.54 17.20
C ARG A 66 -2.07 10.02 18.09
N GLN A 67 -0.86 9.54 17.87
CA GLN A 67 0.33 9.91 18.65
C GLN A 67 1.13 11.09 18.07
N ILE A 68 0.77 11.64 16.93
CA ILE A 68 1.54 12.70 16.26
C ILE A 68 1.85 13.86 17.20
N ALA A 69 0.86 14.33 17.97
CA ALA A 69 1.03 15.48 18.86
C ALA A 69 1.88 15.17 20.11
N THR A 70 1.76 13.95 20.66
CA THR A 70 2.40 13.56 21.93
C THR A 70 3.72 12.82 21.75
N ASN A 71 4.00 12.32 20.55
CA ASN A 71 5.17 11.51 20.21
C ASN A 71 5.73 11.92 18.82
N SER A 72 5.81 13.22 18.54
CA SER A 72 6.18 13.76 17.22
C SER A 72 7.56 13.32 16.74
N GLY A 73 8.56 13.29 17.65
CA GLY A 73 9.93 12.89 17.31
C GLY A 73 10.10 11.39 16.94
N ARG A 74 9.08 10.58 17.19
CA ARG A 74 9.08 9.13 16.91
C ARG A 74 7.88 8.71 16.05
N THR A 75 7.20 9.67 15.44
CA THR A 75 6.06 9.45 14.54
C THR A 75 6.40 9.98 13.15
N ILE A 76 6.39 9.10 12.18
CA ILE A 76 6.77 9.35 10.80
C ILE A 76 5.51 9.42 9.95
N SER A 77 5.32 10.53 9.25
CA SER A 77 4.27 10.74 8.26
C SER A 77 4.85 11.19 6.93
N SER A 78 4.08 11.08 5.86
CA SER A 78 4.46 11.57 4.51
C SER A 78 5.78 11.00 3.98
N ILE A 79 6.18 9.81 4.39
CA ILE A 79 7.45 9.19 4.00
C ILE A 79 7.56 8.97 2.49
N LYS A 80 6.43 8.85 1.77
CA LYS A 80 6.38 8.70 0.31
C LYS A 80 7.13 9.82 -0.43
N ARG A 81 7.19 11.02 0.14
CA ARG A 81 7.93 12.17 -0.43
C ARG A 81 9.44 11.94 -0.51
N HIS A 82 9.96 11.00 0.25
CA HIS A 82 11.38 10.67 0.33
C HIS A 82 11.73 9.37 -0.39
N MET A 83 10.77 8.73 -1.08
CA MET A 83 11.04 7.50 -1.83
C MET A 83 12.11 7.73 -2.88
N GLY A 84 13.04 6.77 -3.00
CA GLY A 84 14.14 6.83 -3.96
C GLY A 84 15.30 7.77 -3.57
N SER A 85 15.24 8.41 -2.40
CA SER A 85 16.31 9.29 -1.89
C SER A 85 17.14 8.63 -0.77
N ASP A 86 18.24 9.29 -0.40
CA ASP A 86 19.10 8.84 0.73
C ASP A 86 18.57 9.27 2.10
N TYR A 87 17.36 9.80 2.17
CA TYR A 87 16.72 10.19 3.43
C TYR A 87 16.74 9.03 4.44
N ARG A 88 17.00 9.35 5.70
CA ARG A 88 17.01 8.36 6.80
C ARG A 88 16.20 8.89 7.97
N VAL A 89 15.45 7.99 8.58
CA VAL A 89 14.78 8.23 9.86
C VAL A 89 15.57 7.53 10.95
N HIS A 90 16.12 8.31 11.87
CA HIS A 90 16.92 7.78 12.98
C HIS A 90 16.01 7.47 14.16
N ILE A 91 15.86 6.18 14.52
CA ILE A 91 15.04 5.71 15.64
C ILE A 91 15.79 4.60 16.38
N ASP A 92 15.96 4.77 17.69
CA ASP A 92 16.57 3.76 18.58
C ASP A 92 17.94 3.24 18.10
N GLY A 93 18.78 4.17 17.60
CA GLY A 93 20.10 3.83 17.08
C GLY A 93 20.10 3.13 15.72
N LYS A 94 18.97 3.11 15.01
CA LYS A 94 18.84 2.56 13.67
C LYS A 94 18.48 3.65 12.68
N ASP A 95 19.10 3.59 11.51
CA ASP A 95 18.78 4.45 10.36
C ASP A 95 17.84 3.69 9.42
N LEU A 96 16.59 4.08 9.41
CA LEU A 96 15.54 3.47 8.58
C LEU A 96 15.39 4.24 7.26
N THR A 97 15.33 3.51 6.17
CA THR A 97 15.08 4.05 4.83
C THR A 97 13.60 4.33 4.60
N PRO A 98 13.25 5.19 3.62
CA PRO A 98 11.85 5.39 3.21
C PRO A 98 11.16 4.08 2.82
N GLN A 99 11.87 3.15 2.17
CA GLN A 99 11.37 1.83 1.79
C GLN A 99 11.01 0.99 3.01
N GLU A 100 11.83 0.98 4.05
CA GLU A 100 11.57 0.23 5.28
C GLU A 100 10.37 0.79 6.04
N ILE A 101 10.23 2.11 6.12
CA ILE A 101 9.05 2.74 6.74
C ILE A 101 7.79 2.44 5.91
N SER A 102 7.85 2.56 4.58
CA SER A 102 6.75 2.23 3.69
C SER A 102 6.37 0.74 3.78
N ALA A 103 7.36 -0.14 3.93
CA ALA A 103 7.12 -1.57 4.13
C ALA A 103 6.34 -1.87 5.41
N MET A 104 6.49 -1.08 6.46
CA MET A 104 5.70 -1.23 7.69
C MET A 104 4.23 -0.95 7.45
N ILE A 105 3.93 0.06 6.61
CA ILE A 105 2.55 0.38 6.19
C ILE A 105 2.00 -0.76 5.34
N LEU A 106 2.75 -1.20 4.33
CA LEU A 106 2.36 -2.30 3.44
C LEU A 106 2.15 -3.61 4.21
N ALA A 107 2.98 -3.90 5.22
CA ALA A 107 2.82 -5.09 6.05
C ALA A 107 1.55 -5.05 6.91
N LYS A 108 1.10 -3.87 7.37
CA LYS A 108 -0.21 -3.72 8.02
C LYS A 108 -1.33 -3.98 7.01
N ILE A 109 -1.28 -3.33 5.85
CA ILE A 109 -2.27 -3.47 4.78
C ILE A 109 -2.41 -4.95 4.36
N ARG A 110 -1.28 -5.65 4.21
CA ARG A 110 -1.28 -7.09 3.92
C ARG A 110 -2.02 -7.89 4.99
N ARG A 111 -1.70 -7.68 6.27
CA ARG A 111 -2.39 -8.37 7.38
C ARG A 111 -3.88 -8.06 7.43
N ASP A 112 -4.27 -6.82 7.18
CA ASP A 112 -5.68 -6.43 7.13
C ASP A 112 -6.39 -7.15 5.97
N ALA A 113 -5.74 -7.26 4.80
CA ALA A 113 -6.26 -8.01 3.66
C ALA A 113 -6.35 -9.52 3.95
N GLU A 114 -5.33 -10.12 4.55
CA GLU A 114 -5.33 -11.52 4.99
C GLU A 114 -6.47 -11.81 5.98
N SER A 115 -6.69 -10.90 6.92
CA SER A 115 -7.80 -11.02 7.89
C SER A 115 -9.17 -10.93 7.22
N TYR A 116 -9.33 -10.06 6.24
CA TYR A 116 -10.56 -9.90 5.47
C TYR A 116 -10.84 -11.13 4.57
N LEU A 117 -9.82 -11.61 3.88
CA LEU A 117 -9.94 -12.70 2.91
C LEU A 117 -9.97 -14.09 3.57
N GLY A 118 -9.45 -14.23 4.78
CA GLY A 118 -9.31 -15.51 5.48
C GLY A 118 -8.21 -16.41 4.89
N GLU A 119 -7.34 -15.88 4.05
CA GLU A 119 -6.25 -16.60 3.37
C GLU A 119 -4.98 -15.75 3.27
N PRO A 120 -3.79 -16.35 3.09
CA PRO A 120 -2.55 -15.62 2.90
C PRO A 120 -2.58 -14.76 1.64
N VAL A 121 -1.99 -13.56 1.73
CA VAL A 121 -1.80 -12.64 0.60
C VAL A 121 -0.33 -12.50 0.31
N THR A 122 0.08 -12.95 -0.88
CA THR A 122 1.48 -12.96 -1.31
C THR A 122 1.76 -12.04 -2.48
N GLU A 123 0.74 -11.60 -3.22
CA GLU A 123 0.89 -10.84 -4.46
C GLU A 123 0.14 -9.52 -4.43
N ALA A 124 0.76 -8.49 -5.01
CA ALA A 124 0.17 -7.16 -5.08
C ALA A 124 0.52 -6.41 -6.37
N VAL A 125 -0.38 -5.52 -6.76
CA VAL A 125 -0.13 -4.40 -7.67
C VAL A 125 -0.14 -3.14 -6.84
N ILE A 126 0.87 -2.27 -6.98
CA ILE A 126 0.98 -1.02 -6.19
C ILE A 126 0.97 0.17 -7.14
N THR A 127 0.23 1.22 -6.78
CA THR A 127 0.19 2.46 -7.56
C THR A 127 1.24 3.47 -7.10
N VAL A 128 1.70 4.29 -8.05
CA VAL A 128 2.62 5.40 -7.81
C VAL A 128 2.19 6.61 -8.64
N PRO A 129 2.56 7.84 -8.24
CA PRO A 129 2.35 9.02 -9.07
C PRO A 129 2.99 8.86 -10.46
N ALA A 130 2.37 9.45 -11.49
CA ALA A 130 2.87 9.33 -12.87
C ALA A 130 4.28 9.93 -13.03
N TYR A 131 4.61 10.97 -12.27
CA TYR A 131 5.93 11.64 -12.30
C TYR A 131 7.04 10.89 -11.54
N PHE A 132 6.76 9.78 -10.83
CA PHE A 132 7.80 9.00 -10.17
C PHE A 132 8.81 8.49 -11.18
N ASP A 133 10.10 8.74 -10.89
CA ASP A 133 11.22 8.21 -11.65
C ASP A 133 11.48 6.72 -11.34
N ASP A 134 12.43 6.13 -12.06
CA ASP A 134 12.78 4.70 -11.90
C ASP A 134 13.29 4.37 -10.50
N SER A 135 14.01 5.29 -9.85
CA SER A 135 14.52 5.13 -8.49
C SER A 135 13.38 5.05 -7.48
N GLN A 136 12.39 5.93 -7.59
CA GLN A 136 11.20 5.96 -6.74
C GLN A 136 10.30 4.74 -6.96
N ARG A 137 10.13 4.30 -8.22
CA ARG A 137 9.40 3.07 -8.58
C ARG A 137 10.07 1.83 -8.00
N LYS A 138 11.39 1.73 -8.16
CA LYS A 138 12.19 0.65 -7.57
C LYS A 138 12.09 0.64 -6.06
N ALA A 139 12.21 1.78 -5.40
CA ALA A 139 12.07 1.90 -3.96
C ALA A 139 10.67 1.45 -3.47
N THR A 140 9.61 1.75 -4.22
CA THR A 140 8.25 1.29 -3.93
C THR A 140 8.14 -0.24 -4.08
N GLN A 141 8.74 -0.81 -5.12
CA GLN A 141 8.78 -2.27 -5.30
C GLN A 141 9.58 -2.96 -4.18
N ASP A 142 10.71 -2.38 -3.77
CA ASP A 142 11.52 -2.90 -2.67
C ASP A 142 10.76 -2.84 -1.34
N ALA A 143 9.99 -1.78 -1.08
CA ALA A 143 9.10 -1.69 0.07
C ALA A 143 8.06 -2.83 0.11
N GLY A 144 7.48 -3.17 -1.04
CA GLY A 144 6.58 -4.32 -1.16
C GLY A 144 7.27 -5.64 -0.81
N ARG A 145 8.48 -5.86 -1.32
CA ARG A 145 9.28 -7.07 -1.02
C ARG A 145 9.63 -7.17 0.48
N ILE A 146 10.04 -6.07 1.09
CA ILE A 146 10.33 -6.01 2.54
C ILE A 146 9.07 -6.34 3.35
N ALA A 147 7.89 -5.92 2.88
CA ALA A 147 6.60 -6.26 3.48
C ALA A 147 6.17 -7.73 3.25
N GLY A 148 6.92 -8.49 2.47
CA GLY A 148 6.63 -9.89 2.14
C GLY A 148 5.63 -10.06 1.00
N LEU A 149 5.52 -9.06 0.11
CA LEU A 149 4.69 -9.10 -1.08
C LEU A 149 5.53 -9.29 -2.34
N ASN A 150 5.10 -10.19 -3.23
CA ASN A 150 5.55 -10.23 -4.60
C ASN A 150 4.83 -9.13 -5.39
N VAL A 151 5.52 -8.05 -5.70
CA VAL A 151 4.96 -6.92 -6.44
C VAL A 151 4.94 -7.24 -7.93
N LEU A 152 3.79 -7.63 -8.44
CA LEU A 152 3.60 -8.03 -9.84
C LEU A 152 3.78 -6.85 -10.79
N ARG A 153 3.27 -5.67 -10.41
CA ARG A 153 3.37 -4.44 -11.21
C ARG A 153 3.37 -3.20 -10.34
N ILE A 154 4.06 -2.17 -10.82
CA ILE A 154 3.89 -0.78 -10.40
C ILE A 154 3.14 -0.08 -11.53
N ILE A 155 2.02 0.56 -11.24
CA ILE A 155 1.20 1.31 -12.21
C ILE A 155 1.00 2.74 -11.76
N ASN A 156 0.74 3.64 -12.71
CA ASN A 156 0.50 5.05 -12.40
C ASN A 156 -0.88 5.25 -11.76
N GLU A 157 -0.99 6.07 -10.72
CA GLU A 157 -2.23 6.42 -10.04
C GLU A 157 -3.30 6.92 -11.04
N PRO A 158 -3.04 7.92 -11.92
CA PRO A 158 -4.03 8.36 -12.89
C PRO A 158 -4.42 7.28 -13.90
N THR A 159 -3.52 6.38 -14.27
CA THR A 159 -3.85 5.24 -15.13
C THR A 159 -4.78 4.26 -14.43
N ALA A 160 -4.53 3.96 -13.16
CA ALA A 160 -5.39 3.08 -12.37
C ALA A 160 -6.79 3.69 -12.20
N ALA A 161 -6.89 4.99 -11.93
CA ALA A 161 -8.15 5.71 -11.81
C ALA A 161 -8.94 5.69 -13.14
N ALA A 162 -8.27 5.92 -14.26
CA ALA A 162 -8.90 5.87 -15.59
C ALA A 162 -9.45 4.46 -15.90
N VAL A 163 -8.69 3.41 -15.61
CA VAL A 163 -9.14 2.02 -15.78
C VAL A 163 -10.35 1.71 -14.88
N ALA A 164 -10.31 2.15 -13.61
CA ALA A 164 -11.41 1.94 -12.66
C ALA A 164 -12.70 2.69 -13.06
N TYR A 165 -12.58 3.83 -13.73
CA TYR A 165 -13.74 4.60 -14.21
C TYR A 165 -14.44 3.93 -15.39
N GLY A 166 -13.83 2.95 -16.04
CA GLY A 166 -14.45 2.18 -17.11
C GLY A 166 -14.00 2.58 -18.50
N LEU A 167 -12.75 2.33 -18.81
CA LEU A 167 -12.26 2.30 -20.19
C LEU A 167 -12.84 1.14 -21.01
N ASP A 168 -13.76 0.38 -20.45
CA ASP A 168 -14.48 -0.72 -21.11
C ASP A 168 -15.48 -0.25 -22.19
N ASN A 169 -15.59 1.05 -22.40
CA ASN A 169 -16.43 1.59 -23.48
C ASN A 169 -15.67 1.53 -24.79
N GLU A 170 -16.23 0.83 -25.76
CA GLU A 170 -15.69 0.53 -27.10
C GLU A 170 -15.36 1.77 -27.96
N ALA A 171 -15.65 2.98 -27.52
CA ALA A 171 -15.35 4.21 -28.23
C ALA A 171 -14.07 4.89 -27.73
N ALA A 172 -13.21 5.34 -28.64
CA ALA A 172 -12.04 6.14 -28.32
C ALA A 172 -12.47 7.42 -27.56
N GLN A 173 -12.00 7.56 -26.33
CA GLN A 173 -12.30 8.69 -25.45
C GLN A 173 -11.01 9.40 -25.00
N LYS A 174 -11.11 10.71 -24.80
CA LYS A 174 -10.08 11.48 -24.08
C LYS A 174 -10.55 11.64 -22.64
N ILE A 175 -9.75 11.16 -21.70
CA ILE A 175 -10.04 11.23 -20.27
C ILE A 175 -9.02 12.13 -19.61
N LEU A 176 -9.49 13.07 -18.79
CA LEU A 176 -8.67 13.86 -17.88
C LEU A 176 -8.87 13.29 -16.47
N VAL A 177 -7.77 12.86 -15.86
CA VAL A 177 -7.76 12.48 -14.44
C VAL A 177 -7.15 13.62 -13.66
N TYR A 178 -7.82 14.04 -12.61
CA TYR A 178 -7.39 15.09 -11.69
C TYR A 178 -7.32 14.49 -10.29
N ASP A 179 -6.10 14.23 -9.84
CA ASP A 179 -5.85 13.65 -8.51
C ASP A 179 -5.16 14.67 -7.60
N LEU A 180 -5.90 15.22 -6.64
CA LEU A 180 -5.42 16.12 -5.61
C LEU A 180 -5.41 15.42 -4.26
N GLY A 181 -4.28 14.81 -3.91
CA GLY A 181 -4.07 14.14 -2.63
C GLY A 181 -3.61 15.07 -1.52
N GLY A 182 -3.40 14.50 -0.32
CA GLY A 182 -2.91 15.24 0.85
C GLY A 182 -1.43 15.66 0.78
N GLY A 183 -0.69 15.25 -0.26
CA GLY A 183 0.73 15.55 -0.39
C GLY A 183 1.24 15.62 -1.82
N THR A 184 0.48 15.13 -2.77
CA THR A 184 0.80 15.09 -4.20
C THR A 184 -0.38 15.59 -5.01
N PHE A 185 -0.09 16.11 -6.19
CA PHE A 185 -1.05 16.47 -7.22
C PHE A 185 -0.61 15.83 -8.54
N ASP A 186 -1.52 15.09 -9.17
CA ASP A 186 -1.28 14.35 -10.40
C ASP A 186 -2.42 14.52 -11.42
#